data_aa0ccded76025bc2249b73d29330871d
#
_entry.id   aa0ccded76025bc2249b73d29330871d
#
_cell.length_a   1.000
_cell.length_b   1.000
_cell.length_c   1.000
_cell.angle_alpha   90.00
_cell.angle_beta   90.00
_cell.angle_gamma   90.00
#
_symmetry.space_group_name_H-M   'P 1'
#
loop_
_entity.id
_entity.type
_entity.pdbx_description
1 polymer ?
#
loop_
_entity_poly.entity_id
_entity_poly.type
_entity_poly.pdbx_seq_one_letter_code
_entity_poly.pdbx_strand_id
1 'polypeptide(L)'
;MQHWDLTEPNVGGRTGPRVLFSTSEARAVVIALAQGEEMGDHQVRERALIQVLSGSVSCTSGVDTATCAEGVLILFEPGEPHSVRALLPTRLLVVLAPWPAPGHYDAAGGKDPHELPVHATQPPRSASSL
;
A
#
# COMPACT_ATOMS: atom_id res chain seq x y z
N MET A 1 -10.80 0.47 22.43
CA MET A 1 -9.53 0.82 21.77
C MET A 1 -8.98 -0.40 21.06
N GLN A 2 -8.43 -0.19 19.87
CA GLN A 2 -7.72 -1.23 19.15
C GLN A 2 -6.28 -0.79 18.98
N HIS A 3 -5.36 -1.74 19.01
CA HIS A 3 -3.95 -1.41 18.79
C HIS A 3 -3.24 -2.61 18.17
N TRP A 4 -2.19 -2.32 17.44
CA TRP A 4 -1.39 -3.33 16.77
C TRP A 4 0.08 -3.02 17.03
N ASP A 5 0.84 -4.05 17.37
CA ASP A 5 2.28 -3.93 17.50
C ASP A 5 2.90 -4.21 16.14
N LEU A 6 3.25 -3.16 15.42
CA LEU A 6 3.76 -3.29 14.06
C LEU A 6 5.21 -3.75 14.01
N THR A 7 5.85 -3.91 15.19
CA THR A 7 7.18 -4.51 15.23
C THR A 7 7.12 -6.03 15.23
N GLU A 8 5.93 -6.60 15.46
CA GLU A 8 5.76 -8.05 15.45
C GLU A 8 5.99 -8.58 14.05
N PRO A 9 6.86 -9.58 13.89
CA PRO A 9 7.17 -10.08 12.54
C PRO A 9 5.96 -10.67 11.83
N ASN A 10 4.96 -11.09 12.58
CA ASN A 10 3.78 -11.73 11.99
C ASN A 10 2.63 -10.79 11.72
N VAL A 11 2.75 -9.51 12.09
CA VAL A 11 1.73 -8.54 11.72
C VAL A 11 1.76 -8.40 10.20
N GLY A 12 0.63 -8.55 9.56
CA GLY A 12 0.58 -8.65 8.12
C GLY A 12 0.84 -10.07 7.62
N GLY A 13 1.37 -10.93 8.47
CA GLY A 13 1.59 -12.32 8.18
C GLY A 13 2.63 -12.55 7.11
N ARG A 14 2.25 -13.25 6.07
CA ARG A 14 3.11 -13.56 4.96
C ARG A 14 3.10 -12.42 3.94
N THR A 15 3.81 -12.58 2.84
CA THR A 15 3.81 -11.59 1.78
C THR A 15 2.39 -11.28 1.33
N GLY A 16 2.19 -10.04 0.94
CA GLY A 16 0.91 -9.57 0.48
C GLY A 16 0.27 -8.61 1.48
N PRO A 17 -0.88 -8.09 1.15
CA PRO A 17 -1.55 -7.12 2.01
C PRO A 17 -2.39 -7.78 3.10
N ARG A 18 -2.43 -7.14 4.24
CA ARG A 18 -3.34 -7.51 5.33
C ARG A 18 -3.99 -6.25 5.86
N VAL A 19 -5.31 -6.19 5.79
CA VAL A 19 -6.06 -5.04 6.29
C VAL A 19 -6.10 -5.07 7.80
N LEU A 20 -5.66 -3.99 8.43
CA LEU A 20 -5.75 -3.82 9.87
C LEU A 20 -7.13 -3.29 10.25
N PHE A 21 -7.56 -2.25 9.57
CA PHE A 21 -8.91 -1.73 9.76
C PHE A 21 -9.34 -1.00 8.49
N SER A 22 -10.65 -0.84 8.37
CA SER A 22 -11.21 -0.11 7.24
C SER A 22 -12.47 0.58 7.73
N THR A 23 -12.48 1.90 7.61
CA THR A 23 -13.64 2.73 7.99
C THR A 23 -13.93 3.65 6.81
N SER A 24 -14.99 4.43 6.95
CA SER A 24 -15.33 5.41 5.90
C SER A 24 -14.30 6.54 5.84
N GLU A 25 -13.40 6.61 6.78
CA GLU A 25 -12.44 7.72 6.84
C GLU A 25 -11.04 7.28 6.45
N ALA A 26 -10.71 6.02 6.67
CA ALA A 26 -9.37 5.55 6.37
C ALA A 26 -9.34 4.03 6.30
N ARG A 27 -8.34 3.55 5.58
CA ARG A 27 -8.03 2.13 5.52
C ARG A 27 -6.55 1.95 5.80
N ALA A 28 -6.22 1.08 6.73
CA ALA A 28 -4.83 0.78 7.07
C ALA A 28 -4.50 -0.65 6.71
N VAL A 29 -3.40 -0.83 6.01
CA VAL A 29 -2.97 -2.13 5.48
C VAL A 29 -1.49 -2.30 5.77
N VAL A 30 -1.09 -3.49 6.21
CA VAL A 30 0.31 -3.85 6.28
C VAL A 30 0.61 -4.75 5.08
N ILE A 31 1.67 -4.43 4.36
CA ILE A 31 2.07 -5.16 3.17
C ILE A 31 3.48 -5.68 3.37
N ALA A 32 3.68 -6.96 3.11
CA ALA A 32 5.00 -7.55 3.11
C ALA A 32 5.41 -7.80 1.66
N LEU A 33 6.57 -7.29 1.28
CA LEU A 33 7.11 -7.45 -0.07
C LEU A 33 8.39 -8.25 0.01
N ALA A 34 8.54 -9.22 -0.86
CA ALA A 34 9.80 -9.91 -1.03
C ALA A 34 10.76 -8.97 -1.78
N GLN A 35 12.07 -9.24 -1.64
CA GLN A 35 13.07 -8.47 -2.36
C GLN A 35 12.77 -8.49 -3.85
N GLY A 36 12.78 -7.33 -4.48
CA GLY A 36 12.51 -7.18 -5.91
C GLY A 36 11.04 -7.09 -6.26
N GLU A 37 10.16 -7.39 -5.33
CA GLU A 37 8.72 -7.31 -5.56
C GLU A 37 8.29 -5.85 -5.54
N GLU A 38 7.29 -5.53 -6.32
CA GLU A 38 6.90 -4.14 -6.42
C GLU A 38 5.37 -4.00 -6.44
N MET A 39 4.93 -2.88 -5.88
CA MET A 39 3.58 -2.39 -6.09
C MET A 39 3.67 -1.59 -7.37
N GLY A 40 3.03 -2.07 -8.43
CA GLY A 40 3.21 -1.52 -9.75
C GLY A 40 2.74 -0.09 -9.89
N ASP A 41 2.94 0.43 -11.08
CA ASP A 41 2.49 1.78 -11.40
C ASP A 41 1.00 1.86 -11.25
N HIS A 42 0.55 2.72 -10.37
CA HIS A 42 -0.87 2.97 -10.31
C HIS A 42 -1.14 4.31 -9.65
N GLN A 43 -2.36 4.74 -9.79
CA GLN A 43 -2.87 5.94 -9.16
C GLN A 43 -4.03 5.52 -8.29
N VAL A 44 -4.08 6.06 -7.09
CA VAL A 44 -5.25 5.86 -6.24
C VAL A 44 -5.89 7.20 -5.99
N ARG A 45 -7.19 7.18 -5.74
CA ARG A 45 -7.94 8.38 -5.48
C ARG A 45 -7.70 8.91 -4.07
N GLU A 46 -7.19 8.06 -3.22
CA GLU A 46 -6.92 8.40 -1.84
C GLU A 46 -5.53 9.01 -1.71
N ARG A 47 -5.33 9.79 -0.66
CA ARG A 47 -3.99 10.14 -0.23
C ARG A 47 -3.39 8.89 0.40
N ALA A 48 -2.17 8.58 0.05
CA ALA A 48 -1.51 7.38 0.56
C ALA A 48 -0.33 7.79 1.45
N LEU A 49 -0.38 7.35 2.69
CA LEU A 49 0.73 7.48 3.62
C LEU A 49 1.37 6.12 3.73
N ILE A 50 2.66 6.04 3.46
CA ILE A 50 3.37 4.76 3.50
C ILE A 50 4.54 4.92 4.42
N GLN A 51 4.60 4.08 5.44
CA GLN A 51 5.74 4.04 6.34
C GLN A 51 6.49 2.74 6.18
N VAL A 52 7.79 2.84 6.03
CA VAL A 52 8.65 1.66 5.95
C VAL A 52 8.86 1.16 7.37
N LEU A 53 8.27 0.01 7.69
CA LEU A 53 8.39 -0.60 9.01
C LEU A 53 9.70 -1.34 9.14
N SER A 54 10.13 -2.00 8.08
CA SER A 54 11.42 -2.67 8.03
C SER A 54 11.79 -2.86 6.57
N GLY A 55 13.07 -2.92 6.29
CA GLY A 55 13.56 -3.11 4.93
C GLY A 55 13.89 -1.79 4.25
N SER A 56 13.77 -1.76 2.95
CA SER A 56 14.11 -0.60 2.15
C SER A 56 13.40 -0.68 0.81
N VAL A 57 12.91 0.45 0.34
CA VAL A 57 12.21 0.52 -0.94
C VAL A 57 12.75 1.64 -1.81
N SER A 58 12.57 1.47 -3.10
CA SER A 58 12.77 2.54 -4.07
C SER A 58 11.39 3.03 -4.47
N CYS A 59 11.12 4.30 -4.27
CA CYS A 59 9.85 4.92 -4.62
C CYS A 59 10.04 5.84 -5.79
N THR A 60 9.13 5.78 -6.75
CA THR A 60 9.18 6.62 -7.94
C THR A 60 7.84 7.31 -8.13
N SER A 61 7.89 8.59 -8.42
CA SER A 61 6.71 9.36 -8.79
C SER A 61 7.14 10.33 -9.88
N GLY A 62 6.65 10.10 -11.09
CA GLY A 62 7.09 10.87 -12.24
C GLY A 62 8.58 10.68 -12.48
N VAL A 63 9.34 11.77 -12.44
CA VAL A 63 10.79 11.70 -12.62
C VAL A 63 11.54 11.60 -11.30
N ASP A 64 10.83 11.72 -10.19
CA ASP A 64 11.45 11.69 -8.87
C ASP A 64 11.60 10.26 -8.38
N THR A 65 12.75 9.93 -7.85
CA THR A 65 13.00 8.62 -7.27
C THR A 65 13.72 8.82 -5.94
N ALA A 66 13.30 8.07 -4.93
CA ALA A 66 13.92 8.13 -3.61
C ALA A 66 14.06 6.73 -3.06
N THR A 67 15.16 6.49 -2.36
CA THR A 67 15.36 5.26 -1.61
C THR A 67 14.95 5.54 -0.17
N CYS A 68 14.04 4.75 0.34
CA CYS A 68 13.45 4.97 1.67
C CYS A 68 13.66 3.74 2.53
N ALA A 69 14.35 3.93 3.64
CA ALA A 69 14.67 2.84 4.56
C ALA A 69 13.73 2.85 5.76
N GLU A 70 13.95 1.92 6.64
CA GLU A 70 13.15 1.76 7.85
C GLU A 70 12.93 3.09 8.56
N GLY A 71 11.68 3.37 8.90
CA GLY A 71 11.31 4.59 9.61
C GLY A 71 10.91 5.75 8.72
N VAL A 72 11.17 5.67 7.41
CA VAL A 72 10.82 6.77 6.51
C VAL A 72 9.33 6.75 6.22
N LEU A 73 8.72 7.92 6.23
CA LEU A 73 7.32 8.11 5.89
C LEU A 73 7.24 8.77 4.51
N ILE A 74 6.39 8.21 3.67
CA ILE A 74 6.21 8.66 2.29
C ILE A 74 4.77 9.09 2.13
N LEU A 75 4.55 10.19 1.44
CA LEU A 75 3.21 10.67 1.14
C LEU A 75 3.04 10.78 -0.36
N PHE A 76 1.99 10.15 -0.87
CA PHE A 76 1.55 10.34 -2.24
C PHE A 76 0.20 11.03 -2.23
N GLU A 77 0.08 12.09 -3.02
CA GLU A 77 -1.17 12.83 -3.11
C GLU A 77 -2.20 12.08 -3.94
N PRO A 78 -3.49 12.39 -3.77
CA PRO A 78 -4.52 11.73 -4.57
C PRO A 78 -4.23 11.86 -6.06
N GLY A 79 -4.30 10.73 -6.76
CA GLY A 79 -4.10 10.71 -8.20
C GLY A 79 -2.65 10.76 -8.65
N GLU A 80 -1.72 10.86 -7.73
CA GLU A 80 -0.30 10.93 -8.09
C GLU A 80 0.17 9.54 -8.54
N PRO A 81 0.70 9.42 -9.77
CA PRO A 81 1.22 8.13 -10.22
C PRO A 81 2.45 7.77 -9.41
N HIS A 82 2.52 6.52 -8.96
CA HIS A 82 3.66 6.11 -8.16
C HIS A 82 3.91 4.61 -8.25
N SER A 83 5.12 4.23 -7.94
CA SER A 83 5.47 2.82 -7.77
C SER A 83 6.43 2.69 -6.59
N VAL A 84 6.39 1.51 -5.96
CA VAL A 84 7.23 1.19 -4.81
C VAL A 84 7.82 -0.19 -5.03
N ARG A 85 9.13 -0.27 -5.00
CA ARG A 85 9.83 -1.54 -5.23
C ARG A 85 10.69 -1.89 -4.04
N ALA A 86 10.56 -3.10 -3.55
CA ALA A 86 11.36 -3.56 -2.41
C ALA A 86 12.78 -3.86 -2.84
N LEU A 87 13.73 -3.23 -2.18
CA LEU A 87 15.16 -3.49 -2.41
C LEU A 87 15.66 -4.63 -1.52
N LEU A 88 14.96 -4.86 -0.43
CA LEU A 88 15.18 -5.92 0.54
C LEU A 88 13.81 -6.46 0.92
N PRO A 89 13.73 -7.60 1.61
CA PRO A 89 12.44 -7.98 2.18
C PRO A 89 11.93 -6.84 3.06
N THR A 90 10.72 -6.39 2.81
CA THR A 90 10.23 -5.13 3.35
C THR A 90 8.82 -5.29 3.90
N ARG A 91 8.53 -4.57 4.97
CA ARG A 91 7.18 -4.44 5.51
C ARG A 91 6.80 -2.98 5.50
N LEU A 92 5.61 -2.69 5.02
CA LEU A 92 5.09 -1.33 4.88
C LEU A 92 3.77 -1.21 5.59
N LEU A 93 3.56 -0.08 6.25
CA LEU A 93 2.23 0.32 6.68
C LEU A 93 1.71 1.31 5.64
N VAL A 94 0.52 1.05 5.12
CA VAL A 94 -0.11 1.93 4.13
C VAL A 94 -1.44 2.40 4.70
N VAL A 95 -1.63 3.71 4.73
CA VAL A 95 -2.90 4.29 5.17
C VAL A 95 -3.46 5.09 4.00
N LEU A 96 -4.68 4.75 3.62
CA LEU A 96 -5.40 5.42 2.54
C LEU A 96 -6.55 6.22 3.14
N ALA A 97 -6.63 7.50 2.82
CA ALA A 97 -7.64 8.38 3.40
C ALA A 97 -8.04 9.47 2.40
N PRO A 98 -9.34 9.69 2.30
CA PRO A 98 -10.46 8.93 2.84
C PRO A 98 -10.59 7.60 2.12
N TRP A 99 -11.30 6.64 2.70
CA TRP A 99 -11.45 5.34 2.08
C TRP A 99 -12.93 4.95 1.97
N PRO A 100 -13.37 4.60 0.79
CA PRO A 100 -12.73 4.95 -0.49
C PRO A 100 -12.99 6.41 -0.79
N ALA A 101 -12.07 7.04 -1.50
CA ALA A 101 -12.28 8.42 -1.90
C ALA A 101 -13.35 8.48 -2.99
N PRO A 102 -14.01 9.62 -3.15
CA PRO A 102 -14.98 9.76 -4.24
C PRO A 102 -14.34 9.41 -5.58
N GLY A 103 -15.03 8.61 -6.36
CA GLY A 103 -14.57 8.21 -7.67
C GLY A 103 -13.63 7.02 -7.70
N HIS A 104 -13.29 6.46 -6.55
CA HIS A 104 -12.35 5.33 -6.50
C HIS A 104 -12.84 4.17 -7.36
N TYR A 105 -14.07 3.72 -7.12
CA TYR A 105 -14.60 2.57 -7.83
C TYR A 105 -15.11 2.93 -9.21
N ASP A 106 -15.51 4.16 -9.41
CA ASP A 106 -15.88 4.64 -10.74
C ASP A 106 -14.68 4.58 -11.67
N ALA A 107 -13.54 5.02 -11.20
CA ALA A 107 -12.31 4.97 -12.01
C ALA A 107 -11.90 3.54 -12.29
N ALA A 108 -12.23 2.62 -11.40
CA ALA A 108 -11.90 1.21 -11.56
C ALA A 108 -12.98 0.43 -12.30
N GLY A 109 -13.93 1.11 -12.91
CA GLY A 109 -14.99 0.43 -13.64
C GLY A 109 -16.18 0.05 -12.78
N GLY A 110 -16.34 0.69 -11.65
CA GLY A 110 -17.49 0.44 -10.79
C GLY A 110 -17.41 -0.83 -9.99
N LYS A 111 -16.23 -1.34 -9.76
CA LYS A 111 -16.09 -2.59 -9.03
C LYS A 111 -16.47 -2.45 -7.57
N ASP A 112 -17.04 -3.53 -7.05
CA ASP A 112 -17.35 -3.61 -5.64
C ASP A 112 -16.06 -3.57 -4.83
N PRO A 113 -16.00 -2.78 -3.76
CA PRO A 113 -14.81 -2.74 -2.91
C PRO A 113 -14.38 -4.09 -2.37
N HIS A 114 -15.30 -4.98 -2.19
CA HIS A 114 -14.97 -6.28 -1.62
C HIS A 114 -14.39 -7.25 -2.63
N GLU A 115 -14.31 -6.88 -3.87
CA GLU A 115 -13.75 -7.72 -4.91
C GLU A 115 -12.26 -7.54 -5.06
N LEU A 116 -11.78 -6.66 -4.41
CA LEU A 116 -10.37 -6.45 -4.56
C LEU A 116 -9.61 -7.69 -4.48
N PRO A 117 -9.22 -7.61 -4.93
CA PRO A 117 -8.38 -8.28 -4.81
C PRO A 117 -7.61 -8.31 -4.59
N VAL A 118 -7.89 -8.02 -4.55
CA VAL A 118 -7.34 -7.89 -4.35
C VAL A 118 -6.81 -8.10 -4.65
N HIS A 119 -6.93 -7.99 -5.03
CA HIS A 119 -6.60 -7.96 -5.29
C HIS A 119 -6.19 -8.47 -5.35
N ALA A 120 -6.29 -8.86 -5.57
CA ALA A 120 -6.07 -9.16 -5.63
C ALA A 120 -5.72 -9.80 -5.98
N THR A 121 -5.78 -10.38 -6.38
CA THR A 121 -5.36 -10.76 -6.71
C THR A 121 -4.70 -10.87 -7.51
N GLN A 122 -4.34 -10.78 -7.92
CA GLN A 122 -3.74 -10.63 -8.52
C GLN A 122 -2.87 -10.81 -8.78
N PRO A 123 -2.61 -10.97 -9.38
CA PRO A 123 -1.64 -11.19 -9.40
C PRO A 123 -0.79 -11.08 -9.08
N PRO A 124 -0.26 -11.32 -9.19
CA PRO A 124 0.54 -11.16 -8.41
C PRO A 124 1.19 -10.29 -8.09
N ARG A 125 1.21 -9.79 -8.20
CA ARG A 125 1.69 -8.96 -7.78
C ARG A 125 1.09 -8.38 -7.31
N SER A 126 0.78 -8.45 -7.20
CA SER A 126 0.50 -7.85 -6.80
C SER A 126 0.01 -7.22 -5.89
N ALA A 127 0.22 -6.83 -5.20
CA ALA A 127 -0.10 -5.83 -4.21
C ALA A 127 -0.90 -4.70 -4.78
N SER A 128 -1.18 -4.76 -5.98
CA SER A 128 -1.92 -3.73 -6.66
C SER A 128 -3.33 -3.57 -6.13
N SER A 129 -3.75 -4.44 -5.27
CA SER A 129 -5.10 -4.33 -4.72
C SER A 129 -5.26 -3.18 -3.74
N LEU A 130 -4.26 -2.41 -3.51
CA LEU A 130 -4.40 -1.24 -2.64
C LEU A 130 -5.41 -0.27 -3.15
#